data_5e93f5118b930f43acb612730ffac531
#
_entry.id   5e93f5118b930f43acb612730ffac531
#
_cell.length_a   1.000
_cell.length_b   1.000
_cell.length_c   1.000
_cell.angle_alpha   90.00
_cell.angle_beta   90.00
_cell.angle_gamma   90.00
#
_symmetry.space_group_name_H-M   'P 1'
#
loop_
_entity.id
_entity.type
_entity.pdbx_description
1 polymer ?
#
loop_
_entity_poly.entity_id
_entity_poly.type
_entity_poly.pdbx_seq_one_letter_code
_entity_poly.pdbx_strand_id
1 'polypeptide(L)'
;MKILMLVTPEEHYMVASIHKALDHKREARPLLGILSVATYLKNRRPDLELKFIDGRAEELTFADVAERVREYQPDLVGLTCLTFNYYDTLRTARIVKEVWPAAKVCVGGWHATLYPNETLVQTDVDYVVFGEGERTFLELVNALEHGRDPVGVPGLGFKANGGAVLNASRPTEDAPRSPPDRAAGLPITLHGERGQPAQLTVNEARPVDKELDTIDFPDFNLVDIGRYSHILDRGFDVTLPMESSRGCPYACTFCDIRRTQFRYRSPNLIVDEMERWTRKGVRSFFFVDDNITVHKPRALALFEEIIRRGLDVEFKVSSRIDRLDDEVMEAMKRAGVSRVSVGIETSSQKYLDLMQKEITVAQIEDCLARANKIGLPVFAFMMLGLPGQTRQEMLAEADFLKKHKVEYASFSVLTVYPKTELLRLALASGNIQADPWQAFAENPTPDMAAPYVNGIYSAEELKQIQLQVTRRFYFSPRVLYRRVREVKSLKALTQRTKLALRMIGLGVG
;
A
#
# COMPACT_ATOMS: atom_id res chain seq x y z
N MET A 1 4.18 23.08 20.17
CA MET A 1 3.19 22.00 19.95
C MET A 1 3.92 20.67 19.81
N LYS A 2 3.46 19.62 20.51
CA LYS A 2 4.02 18.26 20.46
C LYS A 2 3.18 17.40 19.52
N ILE A 3 3.80 16.79 18.53
CA ILE A 3 3.14 15.98 17.51
C ILE A 3 3.67 14.56 17.57
N LEU A 4 2.76 13.58 17.64
CA LEU A 4 3.08 12.16 17.55
C LEU A 4 2.54 11.61 16.25
N MET A 5 3.44 11.14 15.36
CA MET A 5 3.07 10.35 14.20
C MET A 5 3.16 8.87 14.54
N LEU A 6 2.06 8.13 14.44
CA LEU A 6 1.96 6.79 14.98
C LEU A 6 1.37 5.82 13.94
N VAL A 7 2.10 4.76 13.69
CA VAL A 7 1.59 3.58 13.00
C VAL A 7 1.08 2.60 14.05
N THR A 8 -0.20 2.22 13.96
CA THR A 8 -0.85 1.36 14.94
C THR A 8 -0.22 -0.04 15.00
N PRO A 9 -0.18 -0.70 16.18
CA PRO A 9 0.01 -2.15 16.26
C PRO A 9 -1.04 -2.90 15.43
N GLU A 10 -0.70 -4.07 14.91
CA GLU A 10 -1.58 -4.88 14.08
C GLU A 10 -1.94 -6.19 14.79
N GLU A 11 -3.00 -6.19 15.61
CA GLU A 11 -3.56 -7.40 16.23
C GLU A 11 -4.69 -8.02 15.39
N HIS A 12 -5.53 -7.17 14.78
CA HIS A 12 -6.73 -7.57 14.01
C HIS A 12 -6.62 -7.19 12.54
N TYR A 13 -5.43 -7.30 11.98
CA TYR A 13 -5.27 -6.99 10.58
C TYR A 13 -5.96 -8.04 9.70
N MET A 14 -6.76 -7.56 8.76
CA MET A 14 -7.49 -8.41 7.82
C MET A 14 -6.56 -9.06 6.80
N VAL A 15 -6.31 -10.36 6.92
CA VAL A 15 -5.56 -11.13 5.92
C VAL A 15 -6.51 -11.58 4.83
N ALA A 16 -6.55 -10.84 3.73
CA ALA A 16 -7.53 -11.08 2.68
C ALA A 16 -7.11 -12.20 1.70
N SER A 17 -5.95 -12.11 1.10
CA SER A 17 -5.62 -12.81 -0.14
C SER A 17 -4.68 -14.01 0.00
N ILE A 18 -4.33 -14.43 1.23
CA ILE A 18 -3.24 -15.40 1.46
C ILE A 18 -3.65 -16.48 2.45
N HIS A 19 -3.29 -17.75 2.17
CA HIS A 19 -3.46 -18.86 3.09
C HIS A 19 -2.51 -18.71 4.31
N LYS A 20 -2.98 -19.07 5.51
CA LYS A 20 -2.20 -18.95 6.79
C LYS A 20 -0.79 -19.52 6.72
N ALA A 21 -0.58 -20.64 6.01
CA ALA A 21 0.75 -21.24 5.85
C ALA A 21 1.71 -20.39 4.99
N LEU A 22 1.20 -19.45 4.21
CA LEU A 22 1.95 -18.53 3.36
C LEU A 22 2.07 -17.15 4.00
N ASP A 23 1.25 -16.90 5.01
CA ASP A 23 1.29 -15.66 5.78
C ASP A 23 2.49 -15.72 6.74
N HIS A 24 3.52 -14.95 6.39
CA HIS A 24 4.64 -14.74 7.30
C HIS A 24 4.25 -13.65 8.29
N LYS A 25 4.79 -13.72 9.53
CA LYS A 25 4.81 -12.54 10.40
C LYS A 25 5.25 -11.39 9.50
N ARG A 26 4.41 -10.38 9.35
CA ARG A 26 4.59 -9.36 8.34
C ARG A 26 5.94 -8.71 8.48
N GLU A 27 6.66 -8.78 7.41
CA GLU A 27 7.85 -7.99 7.27
C GLU A 27 7.42 -6.53 7.31
N ALA A 28 7.70 -5.86 8.43
CA ALA A 28 7.44 -4.44 8.54
C ALA A 28 8.30 -3.71 7.52
N ARG A 29 7.66 -2.88 6.71
CA ARG A 29 8.33 -1.88 5.88
C ARG A 29 7.88 -0.51 6.35
N PRO A 30 8.74 0.51 6.30
CA PRO A 30 8.31 1.87 6.60
C PRO A 30 7.09 2.24 5.73
N LEU A 31 6.02 2.72 6.35
CA LEU A 31 4.87 3.25 5.61
C LEU A 31 5.22 4.64 5.09
N LEU A 32 5.53 4.73 3.78
CA LEU A 32 6.01 5.95 3.18
C LEU A 32 5.03 7.12 3.30
N GLY A 33 3.72 6.88 3.24
CA GLY A 33 2.72 7.94 3.31
C GLY A 33 2.82 8.76 4.60
N ILE A 34 2.75 8.12 5.77
CA ILE A 34 2.86 8.83 7.06
C ILE A 34 4.27 9.38 7.29
N LEU A 35 5.31 8.68 6.81
CA LEU A 35 6.69 9.15 6.94
C LEU A 35 6.95 10.37 6.04
N SER A 36 6.34 10.44 4.85
CA SER A 36 6.36 11.61 3.96
C SER A 36 5.71 12.82 4.63
N VAL A 37 4.51 12.63 5.21
CA VAL A 37 3.81 13.68 5.96
C VAL A 37 4.67 14.19 7.14
N ALA A 38 5.27 13.28 7.92
CA ALA A 38 6.14 13.63 9.04
C ALA A 38 7.38 14.42 8.58
N THR A 39 8.01 13.97 7.48
CA THR A 39 9.18 14.63 6.91
C THR A 39 8.83 16.01 6.37
N TYR A 40 7.74 16.12 5.63
CA TYR A 40 7.26 17.39 5.06
C TYR A 40 6.99 18.43 6.14
N LEU A 41 6.35 18.00 7.24
CA LEU A 41 6.12 18.85 8.41
C LEU A 41 7.43 19.25 9.08
N LYS A 42 8.29 18.29 9.41
CA LYS A 42 9.59 18.54 10.09
C LYS A 42 10.45 19.55 9.35
N ASN A 43 10.51 19.45 8.02
CA ASN A 43 11.35 20.33 7.21
C ASN A 43 10.82 21.77 7.15
N ARG A 44 9.50 21.97 7.26
CA ARG A 44 8.85 23.29 7.20
C ARG A 44 8.58 23.91 8.56
N ARG A 45 8.54 23.06 9.59
CA ARG A 45 8.31 23.45 10.98
C ARG A 45 9.31 22.75 11.92
N PRO A 46 10.62 23.09 11.79
CA PRO A 46 11.66 22.51 12.66
C PRO A 46 11.56 22.94 14.13
N ASP A 47 10.72 23.93 14.41
CA ASP A 47 10.39 24.44 15.73
C ASP A 47 9.43 23.51 16.51
N LEU A 48 8.75 22.58 15.84
CA LEU A 48 7.82 21.64 16.46
C LEU A 48 8.55 20.41 17.04
N GLU A 49 8.06 19.94 18.17
CA GLU A 49 8.49 18.68 18.74
C GLU A 49 7.75 17.53 18.06
N LEU A 50 8.42 16.83 17.15
CA LEU A 50 7.86 15.73 16.37
C LEU A 50 8.48 14.40 16.82
N LYS A 51 7.63 13.44 17.21
CA LYS A 51 8.00 12.05 17.48
C LYS A 51 7.31 11.12 16.49
N PHE A 52 8.05 10.11 16.01
CA PHE A 52 7.53 9.05 15.13
C PHE A 52 7.63 7.71 15.86
N ILE A 53 6.56 6.91 15.83
CA ILE A 53 6.51 5.56 16.37
C ILE A 53 5.89 4.64 15.33
N ASP A 54 6.57 3.54 14.99
CA ASP A 54 5.98 2.46 14.19
C ASP A 54 5.70 1.25 15.10
N GLY A 55 4.45 1.13 15.56
CA GLY A 55 4.02 0.07 16.46
C GLY A 55 4.21 -1.34 15.90
N ARG A 56 4.28 -1.49 14.58
CA ARG A 56 4.55 -2.78 13.93
C ARG A 56 6.03 -3.12 13.93
N ALA A 57 6.88 -2.16 13.53
CA ALA A 57 8.33 -2.37 13.47
C ALA A 57 8.95 -2.48 14.86
N GLU A 58 8.36 -1.79 15.84
CA GLU A 58 8.76 -1.85 17.25
C GLU A 58 8.11 -3.03 18.00
N GLU A 59 7.24 -3.80 17.34
CA GLU A 59 6.47 -4.92 17.93
C GLU A 59 5.70 -4.52 19.20
N LEU A 60 5.13 -3.30 19.20
CA LEU A 60 4.41 -2.75 20.36
C LEU A 60 3.02 -3.42 20.50
N THR A 61 2.62 -3.60 21.75
CA THR A 61 1.24 -3.88 22.13
C THR A 61 0.45 -2.57 22.27
N PHE A 62 -0.87 -2.66 22.33
CA PHE A 62 -1.72 -1.50 22.63
C PHE A 62 -1.44 -0.91 24.02
N ALA A 63 -0.99 -1.73 24.97
CA ALA A 63 -0.57 -1.24 26.30
C ALA A 63 0.70 -0.39 26.21
N ASP A 64 1.67 -0.81 25.38
CA ASP A 64 2.89 -0.03 25.15
C ASP A 64 2.57 1.32 24.47
N VAL A 65 1.61 1.33 23.53
CA VAL A 65 1.14 2.58 22.91
C VAL A 65 0.54 3.51 23.96
N ALA A 66 -0.30 2.98 24.86
CA ALA A 66 -0.88 3.77 25.96
C ALA A 66 0.20 4.41 26.85
N GLU A 67 1.24 3.66 27.19
CA GLU A 67 2.38 4.17 27.98
C GLU A 67 3.14 5.27 27.23
N ARG A 68 3.50 5.03 25.96
CA ARG A 68 4.21 6.01 25.12
C ARG A 68 3.43 7.31 24.94
N VAL A 69 2.10 7.25 24.79
CA VAL A 69 1.24 8.44 24.70
C VAL A 69 1.21 9.19 26.04
N ARG A 70 1.08 8.47 27.17
CA ARG A 70 1.08 9.08 28.51
C ARG A 70 2.39 9.77 28.84
N GLU A 71 3.52 9.17 28.46
CA GLU A 71 4.84 9.76 28.65
C GLU A 71 5.07 10.99 27.76
N TYR A 72 4.71 10.91 26.49
CA TYR A 72 4.99 11.98 25.53
C TYR A 72 4.02 13.15 25.63
N GLN A 73 2.76 12.90 25.99
CA GLN A 73 1.70 13.92 26.14
C GLN A 73 1.54 14.79 24.88
N PRO A 74 1.18 14.19 23.74
CA PRO A 74 1.07 14.92 22.47
C PRO A 74 -0.12 15.87 22.46
N ASP A 75 0.02 17.01 21.75
CA ASP A 75 -1.10 17.90 21.43
C ASP A 75 -1.91 17.33 20.24
N LEU A 76 -1.22 16.70 19.29
CA LEU A 76 -1.82 16.09 18.09
C LEU A 76 -1.18 14.73 17.81
N VAL A 77 -2.03 13.73 17.56
CA VAL A 77 -1.62 12.40 17.11
C VAL A 77 -2.09 12.19 15.68
N GLY A 78 -1.14 11.96 14.76
CA GLY A 78 -1.42 11.56 13.37
C GLY A 78 -1.33 10.05 13.22
N LEU A 79 -2.43 9.43 12.80
CA LEU A 79 -2.54 7.99 12.52
C LEU A 79 -2.66 7.74 11.03
N THR A 80 -2.00 6.69 10.53
CA THR A 80 -2.21 6.22 9.16
C THR A 80 -3.11 4.99 9.15
N CYS A 81 -4.07 4.96 8.21
CA CYS A 81 -5.09 3.94 8.13
C CYS A 81 -5.19 3.34 6.72
N LEU A 82 -5.02 2.03 6.64
CA LEU A 82 -5.44 1.21 5.51
C LEU A 82 -6.77 0.52 5.87
N THR A 83 -7.57 0.12 4.89
CA THR A 83 -8.84 -0.56 5.18
C THR A 83 -8.63 -1.82 6.04
N PHE A 84 -7.51 -2.51 5.84
CA PHE A 84 -7.21 -3.77 6.53
C PHE A 84 -6.76 -3.62 7.99
N ASN A 85 -6.37 -2.43 8.45
CA ASN A 85 -6.03 -2.15 9.84
C ASN A 85 -6.95 -1.08 10.46
N TYR A 86 -8.09 -0.79 9.85
CA TYR A 86 -9.00 0.26 10.29
C TYR A 86 -9.48 0.04 11.72
N TYR A 87 -9.87 -1.19 12.07
CA TYR A 87 -10.29 -1.53 13.44
C TYR A 87 -9.20 -1.22 14.47
N ASP A 88 -7.96 -1.63 14.20
CA ASP A 88 -6.83 -1.37 15.10
C ASP A 88 -6.47 0.13 15.16
N THR A 89 -6.65 0.85 14.06
CA THR A 89 -6.46 2.32 14.02
C THR A 89 -7.45 3.02 14.93
N LEU A 90 -8.73 2.64 14.91
CA LEU A 90 -9.75 3.21 15.80
C LEU A 90 -9.53 2.83 17.26
N ARG A 91 -9.08 1.59 17.51
CA ARG A 91 -8.67 1.17 18.86
C ARG A 91 -7.52 2.03 19.40
N THR A 92 -6.55 2.33 18.55
CA THR A 92 -5.44 3.25 18.91
C THR A 92 -5.97 4.66 19.20
N ALA A 93 -6.87 5.19 18.37
CA ALA A 93 -7.49 6.50 18.60
C ALA A 93 -8.19 6.56 19.96
N ARG A 94 -8.97 5.51 20.29
CA ARG A 94 -9.63 5.37 21.60
C ARG A 94 -8.62 5.38 22.75
N ILE A 95 -7.57 4.58 22.67
CA ILE A 95 -6.53 4.52 23.69
C ILE A 95 -5.88 5.89 23.90
N VAL A 96 -5.58 6.61 22.83
CA VAL A 96 -5.06 7.98 22.93
C VAL A 96 -5.99 8.87 23.75
N LYS A 97 -7.30 8.83 23.46
CA LYS A 97 -8.31 9.63 24.18
C LYS A 97 -8.51 9.20 25.63
N GLU A 98 -8.38 7.90 25.93
CA GLU A 98 -8.49 7.37 27.29
C GLU A 98 -7.31 7.79 28.18
N VAL A 99 -6.07 7.71 27.64
CA VAL A 99 -4.86 7.97 28.46
C VAL A 99 -4.44 9.43 28.45
N TRP A 100 -4.78 10.19 27.40
CA TRP A 100 -4.48 11.61 27.25
C TRP A 100 -5.61 12.35 26.52
N PRO A 101 -6.74 12.65 27.20
CA PRO A 101 -7.95 13.22 26.58
C PRO A 101 -7.75 14.58 25.90
N ALA A 102 -6.70 15.32 26.27
CA ALA A 102 -6.35 16.60 25.66
C ALA A 102 -5.82 16.47 24.23
N ALA A 103 -5.26 15.31 23.87
CA ALA A 103 -4.75 15.08 22.51
C ALA A 103 -5.85 15.18 21.47
N LYS A 104 -5.56 15.84 20.36
CA LYS A 104 -6.34 15.74 19.14
C LYS A 104 -5.88 14.54 18.32
N VAL A 105 -6.81 13.83 17.69
CA VAL A 105 -6.53 12.65 16.84
C VAL A 105 -6.89 12.96 15.40
N CYS A 106 -5.92 12.83 14.52
CA CYS A 106 -6.05 12.98 13.07
C CYS A 106 -5.77 11.65 12.40
N VAL A 107 -6.74 11.13 11.62
CA VAL A 107 -6.59 9.89 10.84
C VAL A 107 -6.41 10.24 9.37
N GLY A 108 -5.37 9.71 8.74
CA GLY A 108 -5.12 9.83 7.29
C GLY A 108 -4.87 8.47 6.66
N GLY A 109 -4.48 8.47 5.38
CA GLY A 109 -4.18 7.26 4.61
C GLY A 109 -5.32 6.80 3.72
N TRP A 110 -5.15 5.60 3.13
CA TRP A 110 -6.02 5.17 2.03
C TRP A 110 -7.46 4.95 2.45
N HIS A 111 -7.71 4.34 3.63
CA HIS A 111 -9.08 4.15 4.13
C HIS A 111 -9.79 5.49 4.37
N ALA A 112 -9.12 6.41 5.04
CA ALA A 112 -9.63 7.75 5.29
C ALA A 112 -9.92 8.53 4.00
N THR A 113 -9.18 8.25 2.91
CA THR A 113 -9.43 8.80 1.58
C THR A 113 -10.68 8.22 0.94
N LEU A 114 -10.93 6.93 1.10
CA LEU A 114 -12.10 6.24 0.51
C LEU A 114 -13.40 6.49 1.31
N TYR A 115 -13.28 6.67 2.64
CA TYR A 115 -14.38 6.77 3.59
C TYR A 115 -14.17 7.91 4.60
N PRO A 116 -14.01 9.18 4.12
CA PRO A 116 -13.68 10.29 5.01
C PRO A 116 -14.80 10.59 6.03
N ASN A 117 -16.06 10.51 5.61
CA ASN A 117 -17.21 10.76 6.48
C ASN A 117 -17.31 9.67 7.56
N GLU A 118 -17.27 8.40 7.15
CA GLU A 118 -17.39 7.24 8.02
C GLU A 118 -16.24 7.18 9.03
N THR A 119 -15.05 7.62 8.64
CA THR A 119 -13.91 7.74 9.54
C THR A 119 -14.09 8.91 10.51
N LEU A 120 -14.58 10.05 10.04
CA LEU A 120 -14.74 11.26 10.86
C LEU A 120 -15.86 11.11 11.92
N VAL A 121 -16.92 10.34 11.63
CA VAL A 121 -18.01 10.09 12.60
C VAL A 121 -17.54 9.31 13.82
N GLN A 122 -16.45 8.55 13.76
CA GLN A 122 -15.94 7.77 14.88
C GLN A 122 -15.61 8.68 16.07
N THR A 123 -16.06 8.29 17.27
CA THR A 123 -16.06 9.15 18.47
C THR A 123 -14.68 9.75 18.78
N ASP A 124 -13.64 8.94 18.65
CA ASP A 124 -12.27 9.29 19.08
C ASP A 124 -11.42 9.95 17.99
N VAL A 125 -12.02 10.25 16.82
CA VAL A 125 -11.36 10.94 15.69
C VAL A 125 -11.82 12.40 15.66
N ASP A 126 -10.88 13.34 15.70
CA ASP A 126 -11.16 14.79 15.62
C ASP A 126 -11.03 15.29 14.17
N TYR A 127 -10.05 14.78 13.44
CA TYR A 127 -9.69 15.21 12.07
C TYR A 127 -9.48 14.02 11.16
N VAL A 128 -9.81 14.20 9.88
CA VAL A 128 -9.53 13.24 8.82
C VAL A 128 -8.81 13.94 7.68
N VAL A 129 -7.64 13.43 7.32
CA VAL A 129 -6.90 13.86 6.12
C VAL A 129 -7.14 12.86 5.01
N PHE A 130 -7.69 13.32 3.88
CA PHE A 130 -7.97 12.49 2.71
C PHE A 130 -7.24 13.01 1.46
N GLY A 131 -6.85 12.11 0.57
CA GLY A 131 -5.92 12.37 -0.52
C GLY A 131 -4.47 12.43 -0.06
N GLU A 132 -3.66 13.26 -0.69
CA GLU A 132 -2.25 13.46 -0.32
C GLU A 132 -2.14 14.37 0.90
N GLY A 133 -1.52 13.85 1.95
CA GLY A 133 -1.59 14.42 3.29
C GLY A 133 -0.55 15.48 3.62
N GLU A 134 0.53 15.60 2.86
CA GLU A 134 1.72 16.39 3.23
C GLU A 134 1.36 17.87 3.50
N ARG A 135 0.69 18.51 2.55
CA ARG A 135 0.29 19.92 2.68
C ARG A 135 -0.90 20.11 3.64
N THR A 136 -1.88 19.20 3.55
CA THR A 136 -3.10 19.26 4.37
C THR A 136 -2.76 19.15 5.86
N PHE A 137 -1.86 18.23 6.24
CA PHE A 137 -1.46 18.06 7.63
C PHE A 137 -0.65 19.26 8.15
N LEU A 138 0.23 19.84 7.34
CA LEU A 138 0.95 21.08 7.68
C LEU A 138 -0.03 22.25 7.93
N GLU A 139 -1.02 22.43 7.07
CA GLU A 139 -2.02 23.49 7.21
C GLU A 139 -2.90 23.27 8.45
N LEU A 140 -3.29 22.02 8.75
CA LEU A 140 -3.97 21.65 9.98
C LEU A 140 -3.15 22.05 11.22
N VAL A 141 -1.87 21.65 11.28
CA VAL A 141 -0.97 21.98 12.40
C VAL A 141 -0.86 23.50 12.59
N ASN A 142 -0.68 24.25 11.51
CA ASN A 142 -0.61 25.71 11.56
C ASN A 142 -1.93 26.35 12.04
N ALA A 143 -3.08 25.79 11.65
CA ALA A 143 -4.37 26.28 12.13
C ALA A 143 -4.54 26.06 13.63
N LEU A 144 -4.22 24.83 14.11
CA LEU A 144 -4.36 24.45 15.52
C LEU A 144 -3.45 25.28 16.43
N GLU A 145 -2.20 25.48 16.04
CA GLU A 145 -1.25 26.25 16.83
C GLU A 145 -1.66 27.72 17.03
N HIS A 146 -2.35 28.27 16.04
CA HIS A 146 -2.89 29.65 16.13
C HIS A 146 -4.33 29.71 16.66
N GLY A 147 -4.87 28.59 17.16
CA GLY A 147 -6.25 28.53 17.65
C GLY A 147 -7.31 28.84 16.59
N ARG A 148 -6.98 28.66 15.31
CA ARG A 148 -7.87 28.91 14.19
C ARG A 148 -8.63 27.67 13.78
N ASP A 149 -9.88 27.85 13.36
CA ASP A 149 -10.68 26.76 12.79
C ASP A 149 -10.09 26.37 11.41
N PRO A 150 -9.90 25.07 11.11
CA PRO A 150 -9.31 24.62 9.87
C PRO A 150 -10.30 24.61 8.68
N VAL A 151 -11.32 25.47 8.72
CA VAL A 151 -12.28 25.70 7.63
C VAL A 151 -11.53 26.14 6.37
N GLY A 152 -11.86 25.48 5.24
CA GLY A 152 -11.26 25.77 3.94
C GLY A 152 -9.89 25.12 3.69
N VAL A 153 -9.34 24.34 4.63
CA VAL A 153 -8.14 23.54 4.38
C VAL A 153 -8.49 22.37 3.44
N PRO A 154 -8.03 22.36 2.18
CA PRO A 154 -8.41 21.31 1.23
C PRO A 154 -7.91 19.93 1.69
N GLY A 155 -8.74 18.90 1.48
CA GLY A 155 -8.41 17.52 1.85
C GLY A 155 -8.55 17.22 3.35
N LEU A 156 -9.23 18.09 4.12
CA LEU A 156 -9.44 17.96 5.55
C LEU A 156 -10.92 17.84 5.90
N GLY A 157 -11.26 16.83 6.71
CA GLY A 157 -12.53 16.74 7.43
C GLY A 157 -12.31 16.97 8.94
N PHE A 158 -13.26 17.59 9.63
CA PHE A 158 -13.18 17.87 11.06
C PHE A 158 -14.54 17.99 11.73
N LYS A 159 -14.59 17.80 13.04
CA LYS A 159 -15.76 18.05 13.88
C LYS A 159 -15.76 19.51 14.33
N ALA A 160 -16.74 20.28 13.87
CA ALA A 160 -16.88 21.70 14.27
C ALA A 160 -17.45 21.82 15.67
N ASN A 161 -16.83 22.66 16.50
CA ASN A 161 -17.37 23.02 17.81
C ASN A 161 -18.53 24.00 17.62
N GLY A 162 -19.77 23.52 17.70
CA GLY A 162 -20.99 24.32 17.95
C GLY A 162 -21.17 25.62 17.15
N GLY A 163 -21.09 25.60 15.83
CA GLY A 163 -21.29 26.80 14.99
C GLY A 163 -22.00 26.48 13.66
N ALA A 164 -22.66 27.48 13.08
CA ALA A 164 -23.57 27.38 11.93
C ALA A 164 -23.06 26.58 10.73
N VAL A 165 -23.99 25.90 10.05
CA VAL A 165 -23.81 25.18 8.79
C VAL A 165 -23.20 26.08 7.73
N LEU A 166 -21.98 25.82 7.29
CA LEU A 166 -21.45 26.37 6.06
C LEU A 166 -21.68 25.35 4.95
N ASN A 167 -22.52 25.72 3.97
CA ASN A 167 -22.80 24.91 2.79
C ASN A 167 -21.53 24.72 1.95
N ALA A 168 -21.07 23.48 1.82
CA ALA A 168 -20.09 23.13 0.80
C ALA A 168 -20.73 23.24 -0.58
N SER A 169 -20.18 24.07 -1.45
CA SER A 169 -20.58 24.19 -2.85
C SER A 169 -20.28 22.89 -3.60
N ARG A 170 -21.22 22.45 -4.44
CA ARG A 170 -21.06 21.27 -5.32
C ARG A 170 -19.86 21.48 -6.27
N PRO A 171 -19.03 20.45 -6.49
CA PRO A 171 -18.05 20.48 -7.56
C PRO A 171 -18.75 20.55 -8.92
N THR A 172 -18.20 21.37 -9.82
CA THR A 172 -18.63 21.45 -11.23
C THR A 172 -18.23 20.17 -11.97
N GLU A 173 -19.05 19.72 -12.94
CA GLU A 173 -18.94 18.47 -13.69
C GLU A 173 -17.65 18.27 -14.52
N ASP A 174 -16.75 19.25 -14.58
CA ASP A 174 -15.57 19.27 -15.46
C ASP A 174 -14.20 19.08 -14.77
N ALA A 175 -14.16 18.63 -13.50
CA ALA A 175 -12.88 18.32 -12.86
C ALA A 175 -12.32 16.97 -13.35
N PRO A 176 -11.01 16.85 -13.68
CA PRO A 176 -10.40 15.59 -14.05
C PRO A 176 -10.58 14.58 -12.90
N ARG A 177 -11.06 13.40 -13.22
CA ARG A 177 -11.43 12.35 -12.26
C ARG A 177 -10.24 11.96 -11.38
N SER A 178 -10.17 12.59 -10.23
CA SER A 178 -9.51 12.10 -9.03
C SER A 178 -10.33 10.92 -8.46
N PRO A 179 -9.80 10.11 -7.51
CA PRO A 179 -10.47 8.89 -7.03
C PRO A 179 -11.97 9.13 -6.78
N PRO A 180 -12.84 8.14 -6.98
CA PRO A 180 -14.21 8.23 -7.45
C PRO A 180 -15.04 9.34 -6.80
N ASP A 181 -15.66 10.19 -7.64
CA ASP A 181 -16.60 11.25 -7.29
C ASP A 181 -17.64 10.83 -6.25
N ARG A 182 -17.40 11.09 -4.99
CA ARG A 182 -18.41 11.10 -3.91
C ARG A 182 -17.96 11.80 -2.62
N ALA A 183 -17.11 12.79 -2.69
CA ALA A 183 -16.81 13.65 -1.52
C ALA A 183 -17.55 15.00 -1.58
N ALA A 184 -18.73 15.05 -2.16
CA ALA A 184 -19.64 16.19 -1.98
C ALA A 184 -20.65 15.78 -0.89
N GLY A 185 -20.26 15.98 0.38
CA GLY A 185 -21.04 15.57 1.53
C GLY A 185 -22.33 16.37 1.71
N LEU A 186 -23.43 15.66 1.86
CA LEU A 186 -24.57 16.15 2.62
C LEU A 186 -24.15 16.21 4.10
N PRO A 187 -24.58 17.23 4.88
CA PRO A 187 -24.34 17.27 6.31
C PRO A 187 -25.02 16.05 6.95
N ILE A 188 -24.24 15.15 7.54
CA ILE A 188 -24.76 14.03 8.31
C ILE A 188 -24.91 14.50 9.76
N THR A 189 -26.14 14.52 10.27
CA THR A 189 -26.42 14.80 11.66
C THR A 189 -26.40 13.48 12.43
N LEU A 190 -25.42 13.29 13.30
CA LEU A 190 -25.35 12.14 14.20
C LEU A 190 -25.69 12.55 15.61
N HIS A 191 -26.48 11.72 16.28
CA HIS A 191 -26.76 11.86 17.71
C HIS A 191 -25.62 11.22 18.49
N GLY A 192 -24.69 12.03 19.01
CA GLY A 192 -23.71 11.58 19.99
C GLY A 192 -24.37 11.37 21.36
N GLU A 193 -23.94 10.38 22.14
CA GLU A 193 -24.46 10.04 23.48
C GLU A 193 -24.31 11.16 24.53
N ARG A 194 -23.84 12.35 24.18
CA ARG A 194 -23.72 13.53 25.04
C ARG A 194 -24.45 14.77 24.51
N GLY A 195 -25.65 14.60 23.97
CA GLY A 195 -26.67 15.65 23.98
C GLY A 195 -26.49 16.87 23.09
N GLN A 196 -25.45 17.00 22.24
CA GLN A 196 -25.38 18.02 21.19
C GLN A 196 -24.89 17.39 19.86
N PRO A 197 -25.58 17.67 18.73
CA PRO A 197 -25.16 17.18 17.43
C PRO A 197 -23.81 17.83 17.05
N ALA A 198 -22.72 17.04 16.99
CA ALA A 198 -21.49 17.49 16.40
C ALA A 198 -21.69 17.66 14.88
N GLN A 199 -21.46 18.86 14.38
CA GLN A 199 -21.54 19.12 12.95
C GLN A 199 -20.22 18.67 12.31
N LEU A 200 -20.32 17.76 11.33
CA LEU A 200 -19.18 17.31 10.55
C LEU A 200 -18.97 18.29 9.39
N THR A 201 -17.76 18.74 9.19
CA THR A 201 -17.35 19.51 8.03
C THR A 201 -16.30 18.72 7.26
N VAL A 202 -16.55 18.48 5.98
CA VAL A 202 -15.58 17.94 5.04
C VAL A 202 -15.32 18.99 3.98
N ASN A 203 -14.11 19.52 3.96
CA ASN A 203 -13.71 20.52 2.98
C ASN A 203 -13.56 19.91 1.58
N GLU A 204 -13.36 20.73 0.56
CA GLU A 204 -13.10 20.26 -0.80
C GLU A 204 -11.84 19.38 -0.84
N ALA A 205 -11.81 18.43 -1.78
CA ALA A 205 -10.63 17.61 -2.00
C ALA A 205 -9.44 18.48 -2.45
N ARG A 206 -8.26 18.21 -1.92
CA ARG A 206 -7.05 18.86 -2.39
C ARG A 206 -6.69 18.34 -3.78
N PRO A 207 -6.48 19.22 -4.78
CA PRO A 207 -5.90 18.80 -6.04
C PRO A 207 -4.52 18.14 -5.81
N VAL A 208 -4.24 17.06 -6.54
CA VAL A 208 -2.93 16.40 -6.45
C VAL A 208 -1.81 17.33 -6.94
N ASP A 209 -0.68 17.32 -6.25
CA ASP A 209 0.51 18.05 -6.69
C ASP A 209 0.99 17.53 -8.04
N LYS A 210 1.05 18.39 -9.04
CA LYS A 210 1.51 18.02 -10.39
C LYS A 210 3.01 17.67 -10.40
N GLU A 211 3.78 18.34 -9.56
CA GLU A 211 5.24 18.24 -9.47
C GLU A 211 5.64 17.55 -8.17
N LEU A 212 5.95 16.25 -8.23
CA LEU A 212 6.38 15.50 -7.05
C LEU A 212 7.72 15.97 -6.48
N ASP A 213 8.53 16.68 -7.24
CA ASP A 213 9.80 17.25 -6.79
C ASP A 213 9.63 18.28 -5.67
N THR A 214 8.41 18.83 -5.50
CA THR A 214 8.09 19.75 -4.38
C THR A 214 7.79 19.04 -3.06
N ILE A 215 7.64 17.73 -3.10
CA ILE A 215 7.41 16.89 -1.92
C ILE A 215 8.73 16.22 -1.52
N ASP A 216 9.13 16.41 -0.28
CA ASP A 216 10.38 15.82 0.24
C ASP A 216 10.38 14.29 0.15
N PHE A 217 11.57 13.69 -0.04
CA PHE A 217 11.72 12.26 0.18
C PHE A 217 11.55 11.93 1.66
N PRO A 218 10.93 10.79 2.01
CA PRO A 218 10.78 10.36 3.39
C PRO A 218 12.12 10.30 4.14
N ASP A 219 12.21 10.96 5.29
CA ASP A 219 13.41 10.95 6.13
C ASP A 219 13.46 9.71 7.02
N PHE A 220 14.18 8.68 6.57
CA PHE A 220 14.35 7.44 7.34
C PHE A 220 15.17 7.60 8.62
N ASN A 221 15.70 8.79 8.93
CA ASN A 221 16.27 9.04 10.27
C ASN A 221 15.18 9.21 11.35
N LEU A 222 13.91 9.35 10.96
CA LEU A 222 12.78 9.37 11.89
C LEU A 222 12.44 7.97 12.45
N VAL A 223 12.99 6.92 11.88
CA VAL A 223 12.73 5.52 12.22
C VAL A 223 14.02 4.74 12.40
N ASP A 224 13.96 3.67 13.20
CA ASP A 224 15.08 2.71 13.28
C ASP A 224 15.03 1.75 12.08
N ILE A 225 15.79 2.08 11.03
CA ILE A 225 15.81 1.29 9.79
C ILE A 225 16.25 -0.17 9.99
N GLY A 226 16.99 -0.47 11.06
CA GLY A 226 17.43 -1.83 11.39
C GLY A 226 16.28 -2.78 11.79
N ARG A 227 15.11 -2.22 12.17
CA ARG A 227 13.91 -3.00 12.49
C ARG A 227 13.13 -3.47 11.27
N TYR A 228 13.43 -2.92 10.09
CA TYR A 228 12.73 -3.25 8.84
C TYR A 228 13.56 -4.27 8.04
N SER A 229 13.19 -5.54 8.13
CA SER A 229 13.84 -6.63 7.40
C SER A 229 12.89 -7.28 6.40
N HIS A 230 13.43 -7.83 5.32
CA HIS A 230 12.63 -8.53 4.32
C HIS A 230 13.23 -9.90 4.00
N ILE A 231 12.44 -10.98 4.17
CA ILE A 231 12.85 -12.38 3.93
C ILE A 231 13.35 -12.62 2.49
N LEU A 232 12.82 -11.87 1.53
CA LEU A 232 13.19 -12.00 0.12
C LEU A 232 14.41 -11.15 -0.27
N ASP A 233 15.00 -10.43 0.66
CA ASP A 233 16.22 -9.67 0.40
C ASP A 233 17.43 -10.60 0.38
N ARG A 234 18.26 -10.46 -0.64
CA ARG A 234 19.37 -11.37 -0.96
C ARG A 234 20.57 -11.27 0.00
N GLY A 235 20.30 -11.05 1.29
CA GLY A 235 21.36 -10.96 2.33
C GLY A 235 21.75 -9.52 2.66
N PHE A 236 20.97 -8.53 2.26
CA PHE A 236 21.08 -7.17 2.77
C PHE A 236 20.35 -7.06 4.11
N ASP A 237 20.99 -6.39 5.06
CA ASP A 237 20.38 -6.16 6.38
C ASP A 237 19.23 -5.15 6.30
N VAL A 238 19.31 -4.20 5.35
CA VAL A 238 18.33 -3.14 5.14
C VAL A 238 18.02 -2.98 3.66
N THR A 239 16.72 -2.94 3.33
CA THR A 239 16.20 -2.52 2.02
C THR A 239 15.29 -1.32 2.21
N LEU A 240 15.66 -0.16 1.66
CA LEU A 240 14.84 1.05 1.77
C LEU A 240 13.80 1.13 0.65
N PRO A 241 12.53 1.43 0.99
CA PRO A 241 11.53 1.76 -0.02
C PRO A 241 11.82 3.14 -0.63
N MET A 242 11.66 3.25 -1.94
CA MET A 242 11.80 4.50 -2.70
C MET A 242 10.54 4.75 -3.50
N GLU A 243 10.08 5.99 -3.51
CA GLU A 243 8.97 6.44 -4.35
C GLU A 243 9.52 7.34 -5.46
N SER A 244 9.40 6.92 -6.70
CA SER A 244 9.83 7.69 -7.84
C SER A 244 8.67 8.24 -8.69
N SER A 245 7.48 7.68 -8.51
CA SER A 245 6.24 8.12 -9.16
C SER A 245 5.01 7.75 -8.35
N ARG A 246 3.91 8.47 -8.58
CA ARG A 246 2.59 8.22 -8.00
C ARG A 246 1.56 8.09 -9.11
N GLY A 247 0.61 7.18 -8.92
CA GLY A 247 -0.54 6.99 -9.80
C GLY A 247 -0.31 6.06 -10.98
N CYS A 248 -1.43 5.59 -11.55
CA CYS A 248 -1.45 4.65 -12.67
C CYS A 248 -2.59 4.96 -13.64
N PRO A 249 -2.30 5.22 -14.93
CA PRO A 249 -3.34 5.64 -15.89
C PRO A 249 -4.21 4.50 -16.40
N TYR A 250 -3.86 3.24 -16.08
CA TYR A 250 -4.53 2.05 -16.60
C TYR A 250 -5.88 1.78 -15.94
N ALA A 251 -6.71 0.98 -16.61
CA ALA A 251 -8.12 0.81 -16.27
C ALA A 251 -8.47 -0.55 -15.65
N CYS A 252 -7.49 -1.27 -15.06
CA CYS A 252 -7.73 -2.59 -14.48
C CYS A 252 -8.88 -2.57 -13.47
N THR A 253 -9.89 -3.45 -13.64
CA THR A 253 -11.14 -3.39 -12.85
C THR A 253 -10.97 -3.70 -11.38
N PHE A 254 -9.96 -4.50 -11.02
CA PHE A 254 -9.67 -4.91 -9.66
C PHE A 254 -8.81 -3.91 -8.86
N CYS A 255 -8.24 -2.90 -9.54
CA CYS A 255 -7.23 -2.01 -8.96
C CYS A 255 -7.89 -0.75 -8.37
N ASP A 256 -7.50 -0.41 -7.15
CA ASP A 256 -7.99 0.75 -6.41
C ASP A 256 -7.37 2.09 -6.86
N ILE A 257 -6.20 2.05 -7.53
CA ILE A 257 -5.53 3.23 -8.11
C ILE A 257 -5.79 3.40 -9.62
N ARG A 258 -6.78 2.69 -10.18
CA ARG A 258 -7.09 2.76 -11.62
C ARG A 258 -7.37 4.20 -12.08
N ARG A 259 -6.87 4.56 -13.29
CA ARG A 259 -7.09 5.85 -13.94
C ARG A 259 -6.70 7.06 -13.08
N THR A 260 -5.74 6.90 -12.17
CA THR A 260 -5.17 8.02 -11.42
C THR A 260 -4.12 8.75 -12.25
N GLN A 261 -3.96 10.05 -11.99
CA GLN A 261 -2.97 10.86 -12.70
C GLN A 261 -1.55 10.37 -12.38
N PHE A 262 -0.83 9.97 -13.42
CA PHE A 262 0.57 9.60 -13.28
C PHE A 262 1.46 10.83 -13.17
N ARG A 263 2.28 10.89 -12.13
CA ARG A 263 3.24 11.95 -11.84
C ARG A 263 4.56 11.31 -11.39
N TYR A 264 5.67 11.99 -11.59
CA TYR A 264 6.97 11.40 -11.28
C TYR A 264 7.97 12.44 -10.81
N ARG A 265 8.96 11.99 -10.07
CA ARG A 265 10.12 12.77 -9.65
C ARG A 265 11.17 12.80 -10.74
N SER A 266 11.94 13.88 -10.78
CA SER A 266 13.11 14.02 -11.66
C SER A 266 14.15 12.92 -11.35
N PRO A 267 14.70 12.25 -12.38
CA PRO A 267 15.69 11.20 -12.21
C PRO A 267 16.87 11.58 -11.32
N ASN A 268 17.40 12.79 -11.49
CA ASN A 268 18.53 13.29 -10.70
C ASN A 268 18.23 13.30 -9.20
N LEU A 269 17.06 13.81 -8.79
CA LEU A 269 16.68 13.88 -7.37
C LEU A 269 16.53 12.49 -6.75
N ILE A 270 15.99 11.53 -7.53
CA ILE A 270 15.89 10.14 -7.06
C ILE A 270 17.26 9.55 -6.80
N VAL A 271 18.20 9.77 -7.75
CA VAL A 271 19.54 9.23 -7.63
C VAL A 271 20.35 9.97 -6.57
N ASP A 272 20.14 11.28 -6.35
CA ASP A 272 20.68 12.03 -5.22
C ASP A 272 20.30 11.39 -3.88
N GLU A 273 19.02 11.03 -3.73
CA GLU A 273 18.53 10.38 -2.51
C GLU A 273 19.09 8.95 -2.36
N MET A 274 19.16 8.18 -3.44
CA MET A 274 19.80 6.86 -3.42
C MET A 274 21.28 6.98 -3.00
N GLU A 275 22.02 7.94 -3.56
CA GLU A 275 23.43 8.19 -3.22
C GLU A 275 23.61 8.62 -1.76
N ARG A 276 22.72 9.48 -1.25
CA ARG A 276 22.69 9.88 0.17
C ARG A 276 22.64 8.68 1.11
N TRP A 277 21.77 7.71 0.84
CA TRP A 277 21.63 6.51 1.66
C TRP A 277 22.74 5.49 1.40
N THR A 278 23.24 5.43 0.18
CA THR A 278 24.40 4.59 -0.18
C THR A 278 25.64 4.99 0.58
N ARG A 279 25.88 6.30 0.79
CA ARG A 279 26.97 6.81 1.66
C ARG A 279 26.79 6.40 3.13
N LYS A 280 25.58 6.10 3.56
CA LYS A 280 25.27 5.55 4.91
C LYS A 280 25.30 4.01 4.96
N GLY A 281 25.73 3.35 3.91
CA GLY A 281 25.89 1.89 3.85
C GLY A 281 24.71 1.12 3.27
N VAL A 282 23.60 1.78 2.90
CA VAL A 282 22.47 1.11 2.25
C VAL A 282 22.86 0.71 0.82
N ARG A 283 22.61 -0.55 0.47
CA ARG A 283 22.92 -1.12 -0.86
C ARG A 283 21.69 -1.70 -1.56
N SER A 284 20.55 -1.78 -0.88
CA SER A 284 19.32 -2.35 -1.42
C SER A 284 18.18 -1.37 -1.34
N PHE A 285 17.45 -1.22 -2.47
CA PHE A 285 16.28 -0.37 -2.58
C PHE A 285 15.09 -1.14 -3.17
N PHE A 286 13.90 -0.71 -2.85
CA PHE A 286 12.66 -1.21 -3.42
C PHE A 286 11.79 -0.05 -3.88
N PHE A 287 11.65 0.13 -5.20
CA PHE A 287 10.73 1.12 -5.74
C PHE A 287 9.29 0.67 -5.52
N VAL A 288 8.54 1.46 -4.75
CA VAL A 288 7.12 1.20 -4.43
C VAL A 288 6.16 1.71 -5.50
N ASP A 289 6.69 2.23 -6.59
CA ASP A 289 5.91 2.72 -7.73
C ASP A 289 4.92 1.66 -8.22
N ASP A 290 3.72 2.05 -8.54
CA ASP A 290 2.70 1.17 -9.11
C ASP A 290 3.14 0.62 -10.48
N ASN A 291 3.84 1.45 -11.24
CA ASN A 291 4.42 1.09 -12.52
C ASN A 291 5.51 2.11 -12.92
N ILE A 292 6.77 1.76 -12.73
CA ILE A 292 7.90 2.65 -12.99
C ILE A 292 8.07 3.00 -14.47
N THR A 293 7.55 2.17 -15.37
CA THR A 293 7.71 2.27 -16.83
C THR A 293 6.55 2.94 -17.55
N VAL A 294 5.58 3.56 -16.84
CA VAL A 294 4.47 4.30 -17.48
C VAL A 294 5.00 5.31 -18.51
N HIS A 295 6.04 6.07 -18.15
CA HIS A 295 6.72 7.02 -19.03
C HIS A 295 8.13 6.51 -19.36
N LYS A 296 8.25 5.77 -20.47
CA LYS A 296 9.50 5.11 -20.90
C LYS A 296 10.71 6.06 -20.92
N PRO A 297 10.68 7.25 -21.55
CA PRO A 297 11.85 8.15 -21.56
C PRO A 297 12.36 8.50 -20.16
N ARG A 298 11.46 8.75 -19.22
CA ARG A 298 11.82 9.03 -17.83
C ARG A 298 12.42 7.81 -17.13
N ALA A 299 11.86 6.61 -17.35
CA ALA A 299 12.40 5.38 -16.77
C ALA A 299 13.81 5.10 -17.26
N LEU A 300 14.06 5.25 -18.56
CA LEU A 300 15.40 5.13 -19.13
C LEU A 300 16.35 6.17 -18.57
N ALA A 301 15.93 7.44 -18.46
CA ALA A 301 16.76 8.50 -17.87
C ALA A 301 17.13 8.20 -16.41
N LEU A 302 16.23 7.60 -15.61
CA LEU A 302 16.53 7.16 -14.25
C LEU A 302 17.61 6.06 -14.24
N PHE A 303 17.45 5.01 -15.06
CA PHE A 303 18.41 3.92 -15.10
C PHE A 303 19.77 4.37 -15.60
N GLU A 304 19.82 5.18 -16.64
CA GLU A 304 21.07 5.74 -17.17
C GLU A 304 21.78 6.67 -16.15
N GLU A 305 21.01 7.43 -15.36
CA GLU A 305 21.59 8.28 -14.31
C GLU A 305 22.22 7.45 -13.17
N ILE A 306 21.57 6.33 -12.77
CA ILE A 306 22.15 5.38 -11.80
C ILE A 306 23.47 4.79 -12.35
N ILE A 307 23.48 4.39 -13.63
CA ILE A 307 24.66 3.85 -14.32
C ILE A 307 25.75 4.90 -14.38
N ARG A 308 25.42 6.12 -14.81
CA ARG A 308 26.37 7.25 -14.97
C ARG A 308 27.07 7.59 -13.66
N ARG A 309 26.34 7.52 -12.52
CA ARG A 309 26.95 7.77 -11.19
C ARG A 309 27.69 6.56 -10.62
N GLY A 310 27.61 5.41 -11.26
CA GLY A 310 28.32 4.20 -10.84
C GLY A 310 27.89 3.71 -9.44
N LEU A 311 26.61 3.85 -9.10
CA LEU A 311 26.11 3.42 -7.80
C LEU A 311 26.16 1.89 -7.70
N ASP A 312 26.90 1.38 -6.69
CA ASP A 312 26.92 -0.05 -6.35
C ASP A 312 25.71 -0.39 -5.49
N VAL A 313 24.56 -0.60 -6.16
CA VAL A 313 23.27 -0.85 -5.51
C VAL A 313 22.50 -1.96 -6.22
N GLU A 314 21.68 -2.66 -5.46
CA GLU A 314 20.68 -3.58 -5.98
C GLU A 314 19.29 -3.00 -5.71
N PHE A 315 18.39 -3.05 -6.70
CA PHE A 315 17.04 -2.59 -6.45
C PHE A 315 15.99 -3.40 -7.22
N LYS A 316 14.74 -3.29 -6.74
CA LYS A 316 13.57 -3.97 -7.26
C LYS A 316 12.57 -2.94 -7.74
N VAL A 317 11.89 -3.24 -8.85
CA VAL A 317 10.90 -2.35 -9.47
C VAL A 317 9.63 -3.12 -9.82
N SER A 318 8.51 -2.41 -9.97
CA SER A 318 7.27 -2.95 -10.52
C SER A 318 6.99 -2.34 -11.90
N SER A 319 6.50 -3.17 -12.82
CA SER A 319 6.18 -2.76 -14.19
C SER A 319 4.99 -3.56 -14.74
N ARG A 320 4.34 -3.00 -15.76
CA ARG A 320 3.44 -3.78 -16.63
C ARG A 320 4.25 -4.52 -17.67
N ILE A 321 3.77 -5.69 -18.05
CA ILE A 321 4.48 -6.57 -19.00
C ILE A 321 4.59 -5.96 -20.41
N ASP A 322 3.57 -5.20 -20.82
CA ASP A 322 3.49 -4.51 -22.12
C ASP A 322 4.37 -3.22 -22.18
N ARG A 323 5.06 -2.88 -21.09
CA ARG A 323 5.98 -1.74 -21.00
C ARG A 323 7.45 -2.16 -20.89
N LEU A 324 7.71 -3.45 -21.02
CA LEU A 324 9.05 -4.04 -20.96
C LEU A 324 9.50 -4.46 -22.36
N ASP A 325 10.13 -3.56 -23.10
CA ASP A 325 10.89 -3.89 -24.31
C ASP A 325 12.38 -4.17 -23.99
N ASP A 326 13.15 -4.61 -24.98
CA ASP A 326 14.55 -4.99 -24.77
C ASP A 326 15.39 -3.84 -24.25
N GLU A 327 15.21 -2.62 -24.77
CA GLU A 327 15.93 -1.42 -24.34
C GLU A 327 15.72 -1.14 -22.85
N VAL A 328 14.46 -1.18 -22.39
CA VAL A 328 14.11 -0.96 -20.97
C VAL A 328 14.68 -2.07 -20.10
N MET A 329 14.55 -3.34 -20.51
CA MET A 329 15.05 -4.48 -19.74
C MET A 329 16.58 -4.50 -19.64
N GLU A 330 17.29 -4.15 -20.70
CA GLU A 330 18.75 -4.04 -20.71
C GLU A 330 19.22 -2.89 -19.84
N ALA A 331 18.58 -1.72 -19.92
CA ALA A 331 18.86 -0.58 -19.03
C ALA A 331 18.62 -0.94 -17.55
N MET A 332 17.50 -1.59 -17.24
CA MET A 332 17.22 -2.11 -15.88
C MET A 332 18.36 -3.01 -15.38
N LYS A 333 18.77 -3.99 -16.18
CA LYS A 333 19.84 -4.92 -15.80
C LYS A 333 21.16 -4.22 -15.54
N ARG A 334 21.56 -3.29 -16.42
CA ARG A 334 22.79 -2.50 -16.26
C ARG A 334 22.78 -1.59 -15.04
N ALA A 335 21.60 -1.03 -14.72
CA ALA A 335 21.41 -0.15 -13.58
C ALA A 335 21.41 -0.87 -12.21
N GLY A 336 21.37 -2.22 -12.18
CA GLY A 336 21.35 -2.99 -10.94
C GLY A 336 19.95 -3.46 -10.50
N VAL A 337 18.97 -3.49 -11.40
CA VAL A 337 17.67 -4.12 -11.11
C VAL A 337 17.89 -5.61 -10.94
N SER A 338 17.74 -6.09 -9.72
CA SER A 338 17.91 -7.51 -9.39
C SER A 338 16.67 -8.34 -9.75
N ARG A 339 15.52 -7.69 -9.84
CA ARG A 339 14.24 -8.32 -10.16
C ARG A 339 13.19 -7.29 -10.57
N VAL A 340 12.46 -7.57 -11.65
CA VAL A 340 11.27 -6.81 -12.03
C VAL A 340 10.01 -7.58 -11.64
N SER A 341 9.11 -6.93 -10.90
CA SER A 341 7.80 -7.47 -10.53
C SER A 341 6.79 -7.08 -11.60
N VAL A 342 6.04 -8.06 -12.12
CA VAL A 342 5.03 -7.84 -13.16
C VAL A 342 3.69 -8.46 -12.79
N GLY A 343 2.62 -7.70 -12.99
CA GLY A 343 1.27 -8.24 -12.92
C GLY A 343 0.97 -9.02 -14.20
N ILE A 344 1.08 -10.35 -14.16
CA ILE A 344 0.59 -11.25 -15.21
C ILE A 344 -0.90 -11.51 -15.00
N GLU A 345 -1.28 -11.68 -13.76
CA GLU A 345 -2.60 -11.97 -13.19
C GLU A 345 -3.12 -13.37 -13.57
N THR A 346 -3.15 -13.72 -14.85
CA THR A 346 -3.62 -15.02 -15.35
C THR A 346 -3.01 -15.36 -16.72
N SER A 347 -2.96 -16.64 -17.04
CA SER A 347 -2.56 -17.16 -18.35
C SER A 347 -3.74 -17.30 -19.33
N SER A 348 -4.92 -16.82 -18.97
CA SER A 348 -6.14 -16.93 -19.77
C SER A 348 -6.59 -15.59 -20.32
N GLN A 349 -6.72 -15.48 -21.66
CA GLN A 349 -7.19 -14.26 -22.31
C GLN A 349 -8.59 -13.84 -21.83
N LYS A 350 -9.49 -14.81 -21.64
CA LYS A 350 -10.83 -14.58 -21.10
C LYS A 350 -10.80 -13.75 -19.83
N TYR A 351 -9.90 -14.07 -18.88
CA TYR A 351 -9.83 -13.38 -17.61
C TYR A 351 -9.04 -12.07 -17.71
N LEU A 352 -8.05 -11.96 -18.60
CA LEU A 352 -7.38 -10.69 -18.90
C LEU A 352 -8.38 -9.65 -19.42
N ASP A 353 -9.27 -10.07 -20.32
CA ASP A 353 -10.31 -9.21 -20.89
C ASP A 353 -11.35 -8.81 -19.84
N LEU A 354 -11.79 -9.75 -18.97
CA LEU A 354 -12.69 -9.48 -17.86
C LEU A 354 -12.12 -8.43 -16.89
N MET A 355 -10.81 -8.49 -16.65
CA MET A 355 -10.13 -7.55 -15.77
C MET A 355 -9.76 -6.21 -16.45
N GLN A 356 -10.04 -6.05 -17.74
CA GLN A 356 -9.62 -4.88 -18.53
C GLN A 356 -8.10 -4.63 -18.41
N LYS A 357 -7.32 -5.72 -18.44
CA LYS A 357 -5.86 -5.61 -18.32
C LYS A 357 -5.22 -5.03 -19.59
N GLU A 358 -5.91 -5.13 -20.73
CA GLU A 358 -5.47 -4.60 -22.04
C GLU A 358 -4.11 -5.17 -22.50
N ILE A 359 -3.87 -6.44 -22.21
CA ILE A 359 -2.70 -7.21 -22.69
C ILE A 359 -3.16 -8.57 -23.19
N THR A 360 -2.35 -9.19 -24.04
CA THR A 360 -2.61 -10.53 -24.54
C THR A 360 -1.68 -11.57 -23.92
N VAL A 361 -2.11 -12.84 -23.92
CA VAL A 361 -1.26 -13.96 -23.48
C VAL A 361 0.01 -14.04 -24.32
N ALA A 362 -0.07 -13.77 -25.64
CA ALA A 362 1.10 -13.74 -26.52
C ALA A 362 2.12 -12.66 -26.11
N GLN A 363 1.67 -11.47 -25.70
CA GLN A 363 2.56 -10.43 -25.17
C GLN A 363 3.24 -10.87 -23.87
N ILE A 364 2.53 -11.59 -23.00
CA ILE A 364 3.10 -12.13 -21.77
C ILE A 364 4.21 -13.15 -22.11
N GLU A 365 3.93 -14.12 -23.00
CA GLU A 365 4.88 -15.14 -23.40
C GLU A 365 6.14 -14.55 -24.06
N ASP A 366 5.96 -13.57 -24.96
CA ASP A 366 7.07 -12.86 -25.63
C ASP A 366 7.94 -12.09 -24.62
N CYS A 367 7.33 -11.31 -23.74
CA CYS A 367 8.06 -10.54 -22.72
C CYS A 367 8.86 -11.47 -21.79
N LEU A 368 8.28 -12.59 -21.33
CA LEU A 368 8.97 -13.57 -20.50
C LEU A 368 10.14 -14.24 -21.24
N ALA A 369 9.97 -14.52 -22.52
CA ALA A 369 11.05 -15.08 -23.36
C ALA A 369 12.22 -14.10 -23.50
N ARG A 370 11.93 -12.80 -23.76
CA ARG A 370 12.94 -11.74 -23.85
C ARG A 370 13.64 -11.50 -22.50
N ALA A 371 12.90 -11.43 -21.40
CA ALA A 371 13.47 -11.27 -20.06
C ALA A 371 14.42 -12.44 -19.71
N ASN A 372 14.04 -13.68 -20.04
CA ASN A 372 14.91 -14.85 -19.88
C ASN A 372 16.18 -14.76 -20.74
N LYS A 373 16.09 -14.29 -22.01
CA LYS A 373 17.23 -14.11 -22.92
C LYS A 373 18.20 -13.05 -22.40
N ILE A 374 17.67 -11.92 -21.94
CA ILE A 374 18.46 -10.82 -21.34
C ILE A 374 19.02 -11.24 -19.98
N GLY A 375 18.38 -12.18 -19.29
CA GLY A 375 18.75 -12.62 -17.94
C GLY A 375 18.31 -11.62 -16.86
N LEU A 376 17.18 -10.96 -17.04
CA LEU A 376 16.51 -10.13 -16.05
C LEU A 376 15.48 -10.99 -15.28
N PRO A 377 15.66 -11.22 -13.97
CA PRO A 377 14.73 -12.03 -13.19
C PRO A 377 13.34 -11.40 -13.07
N VAL A 378 12.31 -12.19 -13.32
CA VAL A 378 10.90 -11.77 -13.23
C VAL A 378 10.27 -12.34 -11.97
N PHE A 379 9.52 -11.49 -11.26
CA PHE A 379 8.56 -11.88 -10.22
C PHE A 379 7.14 -11.70 -10.77
N ALA A 380 6.40 -12.79 -10.90
CA ALA A 380 5.04 -12.78 -11.42
C ALA A 380 4.02 -12.63 -10.29
N PHE A 381 3.15 -11.63 -10.38
CA PHE A 381 1.91 -11.60 -9.61
C PHE A 381 0.82 -12.33 -10.39
N MET A 382 0.17 -13.30 -9.73
CA MET A 382 -0.90 -14.12 -10.28
C MET A 382 -2.13 -14.01 -9.38
N MET A 383 -3.30 -13.94 -9.99
CA MET A 383 -4.58 -13.95 -9.31
C MET A 383 -5.29 -15.30 -9.49
N LEU A 384 -5.87 -15.80 -8.42
CA LEU A 384 -6.67 -17.01 -8.38
C LEU A 384 -8.09 -16.68 -7.90
N GLY A 385 -9.04 -17.53 -8.24
CA GLY A 385 -10.42 -17.33 -7.82
C GLY A 385 -11.14 -16.21 -8.57
N LEU A 386 -10.75 -15.98 -9.83
CA LEU A 386 -11.47 -15.10 -10.75
C LEU A 386 -12.91 -15.59 -10.95
N PRO A 387 -13.89 -14.74 -11.32
CA PRO A 387 -15.28 -15.13 -11.50
C PRO A 387 -15.41 -16.34 -12.43
N GLY A 388 -15.96 -17.44 -11.88
CA GLY A 388 -16.13 -18.71 -12.60
C GLY A 388 -14.85 -19.49 -12.89
N GLN A 389 -13.68 -19.10 -12.36
CA GLN A 389 -12.43 -19.82 -12.53
C GLN A 389 -12.46 -21.15 -11.76
N THR A 390 -12.23 -22.25 -12.46
CA THR A 390 -12.20 -23.59 -11.88
C THR A 390 -10.86 -23.90 -11.23
N ARG A 391 -10.86 -24.91 -10.34
CA ARG A 391 -9.60 -25.40 -9.69
C ARG A 391 -8.56 -25.85 -10.71
N GLN A 392 -8.99 -26.47 -11.83
CA GLN A 392 -8.07 -26.92 -12.88
C GLN A 392 -7.39 -25.73 -13.57
N GLU A 393 -8.13 -24.68 -13.89
CA GLU A 393 -7.59 -23.44 -14.46
C GLU A 393 -6.62 -22.77 -13.48
N MET A 394 -6.97 -22.69 -12.18
CA MET A 394 -6.06 -22.14 -11.16
C MET A 394 -4.75 -22.93 -11.04
N LEU A 395 -4.79 -24.27 -11.10
CA LEU A 395 -3.58 -25.09 -11.08
C LEU A 395 -2.72 -24.92 -12.33
N ALA A 396 -3.34 -24.66 -13.49
CA ALA A 396 -2.63 -24.42 -14.74
C ALA A 396 -1.79 -23.13 -14.71
N GLU A 397 -2.13 -22.15 -13.88
CA GLU A 397 -1.31 -20.92 -13.72
C GLU A 397 0.12 -21.23 -13.24
N ALA A 398 0.29 -22.20 -12.34
CA ALA A 398 1.62 -22.63 -11.93
C ALA A 398 2.38 -23.31 -13.08
N ASP A 399 1.71 -24.11 -13.90
CA ASP A 399 2.33 -24.79 -15.03
C ASP A 399 2.75 -23.82 -16.12
N PHE A 400 1.93 -22.79 -16.38
CA PHE A 400 2.27 -21.70 -17.29
C PHE A 400 3.59 -21.02 -16.88
N LEU A 401 3.71 -20.60 -15.63
CA LEU A 401 4.92 -19.93 -15.14
C LEU A 401 6.16 -20.85 -15.21
N LYS A 402 6.01 -22.14 -14.92
CA LYS A 402 7.11 -23.12 -15.05
C LYS A 402 7.56 -23.29 -16.51
N LYS A 403 6.60 -23.39 -17.46
CA LYS A 403 6.87 -23.47 -18.90
C LYS A 403 7.70 -22.27 -19.37
N HIS A 404 7.35 -21.06 -18.91
CA HIS A 404 8.04 -19.82 -19.27
C HIS A 404 9.22 -19.46 -18.38
N LYS A 405 9.68 -20.41 -17.56
CA LYS A 405 10.92 -20.31 -16.74
C LYS A 405 10.93 -19.15 -15.76
N VAL A 406 9.75 -18.71 -15.30
CA VAL A 406 9.63 -17.69 -14.26
C VAL A 406 10.26 -18.18 -12.96
N GLU A 407 10.96 -17.30 -12.27
CA GLU A 407 11.75 -17.65 -11.09
C GLU A 407 11.00 -17.45 -9.79
N TYR A 408 10.17 -16.43 -9.74
CA TYR A 408 9.46 -16.00 -8.54
C TYR A 408 8.01 -15.73 -8.88
N ALA A 409 7.10 -16.15 -8.03
CA ALA A 409 5.69 -15.88 -8.21
C ALA A 409 4.99 -15.66 -6.86
N SER A 410 3.99 -14.80 -6.85
CA SER A 410 2.97 -14.72 -5.80
C SER A 410 1.64 -15.10 -6.41
N PHE A 411 0.94 -16.00 -5.74
CA PHE A 411 -0.42 -16.39 -6.10
C PHE A 411 -1.35 -15.84 -5.03
N SER A 412 -2.16 -14.86 -5.37
CA SER A 412 -3.12 -14.24 -4.45
C SER A 412 -4.55 -14.60 -4.84
N VAL A 413 -5.40 -14.88 -3.86
CA VAL A 413 -6.83 -15.00 -4.14
C VAL A 413 -7.37 -13.61 -4.45
N LEU A 414 -8.13 -13.49 -5.55
CA LEU A 414 -8.74 -12.22 -5.94
C LEU A 414 -9.68 -11.74 -4.83
N THR A 415 -9.29 -10.68 -4.19
CA THR A 415 -10.08 -9.96 -3.19
C THR A 415 -10.70 -8.74 -3.85
N VAL A 416 -11.98 -8.54 -3.61
CA VAL A 416 -12.68 -7.34 -4.11
C VAL A 416 -12.37 -6.18 -3.17
N TYR A 417 -11.52 -5.25 -3.61
CA TYR A 417 -11.15 -4.08 -2.83
C TYR A 417 -12.26 -3.00 -2.82
N PRO A 418 -12.27 -2.14 -1.78
CA PRO A 418 -13.28 -1.08 -1.67
C PRO A 418 -13.22 -0.10 -2.83
N LYS A 419 -14.38 0.40 -3.25
CA LYS A 419 -14.57 1.41 -4.30
C LYS A 419 -13.95 1.05 -5.68
N THR A 420 -13.55 -0.23 -5.91
CA THR A 420 -13.06 -0.67 -7.22
C THR A 420 -14.19 -0.88 -8.22
N GLU A 421 -13.86 -0.88 -9.51
CA GLU A 421 -14.80 -1.22 -10.57
C GLU A 421 -15.30 -2.66 -10.43
N LEU A 422 -14.44 -3.56 -9.95
CA LEU A 422 -14.80 -4.95 -9.69
C LEU A 422 -15.90 -5.03 -8.62
N LEU A 423 -15.82 -4.24 -7.54
CA LEU A 423 -16.88 -4.17 -6.53
C LEU A 423 -18.20 -3.66 -7.15
N ARG A 424 -18.14 -2.60 -7.94
CA ARG A 424 -19.32 -2.05 -8.63
C ARG A 424 -19.98 -3.10 -9.54
N LEU A 425 -19.18 -3.85 -10.30
CA LEU A 425 -19.68 -4.92 -11.17
C LEU A 425 -20.25 -6.09 -10.37
N ALA A 426 -19.61 -6.47 -9.27
CA ALA A 426 -20.09 -7.55 -8.40
C ALA A 426 -21.42 -7.22 -7.72
N LEU A 427 -21.61 -5.98 -7.29
CA LEU A 427 -22.87 -5.46 -6.76
C LEU A 427 -23.95 -5.44 -7.85
N ALA A 428 -23.62 -4.93 -9.04
CA ALA A 428 -24.58 -4.83 -10.15
C ALA A 428 -25.04 -6.20 -10.67
N SER A 429 -24.19 -7.22 -10.61
CA SER A 429 -24.51 -8.60 -11.01
C SER A 429 -25.18 -9.44 -9.91
N GLY A 430 -25.29 -8.91 -8.68
CA GLY A 430 -25.81 -9.63 -7.53
C GLY A 430 -24.85 -10.68 -6.93
N ASN A 431 -23.61 -10.75 -7.39
CA ASN A 431 -22.57 -11.63 -6.80
C ASN A 431 -22.22 -11.19 -5.37
N ILE A 432 -22.37 -9.90 -5.07
CA ILE A 432 -22.31 -9.33 -3.73
C ILE A 432 -23.64 -8.59 -3.50
N GLN A 433 -24.36 -8.90 -2.42
CA GLN A 433 -25.70 -8.37 -2.16
C GLN A 433 -25.69 -6.92 -1.66
N ALA A 434 -24.69 -6.55 -0.84
CA ALA A 434 -24.51 -5.22 -0.28
C ALA A 434 -23.03 -4.89 -0.22
N ASP A 435 -22.66 -3.60 -0.23
CA ASP A 435 -21.26 -3.17 -0.13
C ASP A 435 -20.71 -3.49 1.28
N PRO A 436 -19.87 -4.53 1.44
CA PRO A 436 -19.37 -4.94 2.74
C PRO A 436 -18.35 -3.95 3.30
N TRP A 437 -17.71 -3.19 2.43
CA TRP A 437 -16.70 -2.19 2.84
C TRP A 437 -17.36 -0.92 3.37
N GLN A 438 -18.50 -0.53 2.80
CA GLN A 438 -19.31 0.56 3.32
C GLN A 438 -19.82 0.20 4.72
N ALA A 439 -20.39 -0.99 4.88
CA ALA A 439 -20.84 -1.48 6.17
C ALA A 439 -19.71 -1.55 7.20
N PHE A 440 -18.52 -2.00 6.79
CA PHE A 440 -17.34 -2.04 7.65
C PHE A 440 -16.82 -0.63 8.02
N ALA A 441 -16.86 0.32 7.10
CA ALA A 441 -16.45 1.69 7.38
C ALA A 441 -17.39 2.37 8.39
N GLU A 442 -18.69 2.07 8.31
CA GLU A 442 -19.71 2.57 9.24
C GLU A 442 -19.63 1.90 10.62
N ASN A 443 -19.44 0.58 10.65
CA ASN A 443 -19.37 -0.21 11.88
C ASN A 443 -18.24 -1.24 11.83
N PRO A 444 -16.99 -0.84 12.10
CA PRO A 444 -15.83 -1.72 12.02
C PRO A 444 -15.84 -2.80 13.10
N THR A 445 -15.61 -4.05 12.68
CA THR A 445 -15.51 -5.22 13.57
C THR A 445 -14.18 -5.96 13.36
N PRO A 446 -13.65 -6.63 14.39
CA PRO A 446 -12.38 -7.37 14.26
C PRO A 446 -12.47 -8.58 13.34
N ASP A 447 -13.67 -9.11 13.12
CA ASP A 447 -13.94 -10.35 12.38
C ASP A 447 -14.30 -10.12 10.91
N MET A 448 -14.18 -8.87 10.42
CA MET A 448 -14.49 -8.57 9.02
C MET A 448 -13.64 -9.41 8.08
N ALA A 449 -14.30 -10.13 7.18
CA ALA A 449 -13.66 -10.89 6.12
C ALA A 449 -13.79 -10.18 4.77
N ALA A 450 -12.70 -10.12 4.03
CA ALA A 450 -12.70 -9.53 2.70
C ALA A 450 -13.56 -10.35 1.72
N PRO A 451 -14.35 -9.73 0.85
CA PRO A 451 -15.23 -10.42 -0.08
C PRO A 451 -14.50 -11.03 -1.28
N TYR A 452 -15.02 -12.16 -1.76
CA TYR A 452 -14.57 -12.87 -2.96
C TYR A 452 -15.70 -13.00 -3.97
N VAL A 453 -15.37 -13.19 -5.24
CA VAL A 453 -16.33 -13.20 -6.36
C VAL A 453 -16.22 -14.43 -7.27
N ASN A 454 -15.58 -15.49 -6.84
CA ASN A 454 -15.40 -16.68 -7.69
C ASN A 454 -16.73 -17.35 -8.06
N GLY A 455 -17.67 -17.43 -7.13
CA GLY A 455 -19.01 -18.01 -7.33
C GLY A 455 -19.07 -19.54 -7.33
N ILE A 456 -17.92 -20.25 -7.32
CA ILE A 456 -17.83 -21.72 -7.31
C ILE A 456 -17.35 -22.22 -5.94
N TYR A 457 -16.35 -21.56 -5.38
CA TYR A 457 -15.63 -21.99 -4.19
C TYR A 457 -15.81 -20.98 -3.07
N SER A 458 -15.86 -21.48 -1.84
CA SER A 458 -15.79 -20.67 -0.63
C SER A 458 -14.42 -20.02 -0.47
N ALA A 459 -14.32 -19.01 0.40
CA ALA A 459 -13.06 -18.36 0.74
C ALA A 459 -11.99 -19.33 1.23
N GLU A 460 -12.39 -20.32 2.05
CA GLU A 460 -11.46 -21.31 2.59
C GLU A 460 -10.99 -22.29 1.51
N GLU A 461 -11.87 -22.76 0.64
CA GLU A 461 -11.51 -23.59 -0.50
C GLU A 461 -10.54 -22.87 -1.45
N LEU A 462 -10.79 -21.57 -1.73
CA LEU A 462 -9.90 -20.76 -2.55
C LEU A 462 -8.49 -20.65 -1.92
N LYS A 463 -8.39 -20.46 -0.60
CA LYS A 463 -7.11 -20.43 0.12
C LYS A 463 -6.40 -21.80 0.07
N GLN A 464 -7.15 -22.90 0.16
CA GLN A 464 -6.58 -24.24 0.01
C GLN A 464 -6.07 -24.49 -1.42
N ILE A 465 -6.81 -24.05 -2.44
CA ILE A 465 -6.37 -24.13 -3.83
C ILE A 465 -5.12 -23.26 -4.04
N GLN A 466 -5.08 -22.06 -3.47
CA GLN A 466 -3.90 -21.18 -3.50
C GLN A 466 -2.64 -21.91 -2.95
N LEU A 467 -2.78 -22.58 -1.82
CA LEU A 467 -1.68 -23.36 -1.23
C LEU A 467 -1.21 -24.48 -2.19
N GLN A 468 -2.17 -25.18 -2.84
CA GLN A 468 -1.85 -26.23 -3.82
C GLN A 468 -1.12 -25.66 -5.05
N VAL A 469 -1.59 -24.53 -5.61
CA VAL A 469 -0.94 -23.85 -6.74
C VAL A 469 0.49 -23.41 -6.35
N THR A 470 0.64 -22.81 -5.16
CA THR A 470 1.92 -22.35 -4.65
C THR A 470 2.90 -23.52 -4.48
N ARG A 471 2.45 -24.65 -3.89
CA ARG A 471 3.26 -25.89 -3.77
C ARG A 471 3.63 -26.42 -5.16
N ARG A 472 2.68 -26.49 -6.10
CA ARG A 472 2.90 -26.98 -7.46
C ARG A 472 4.00 -26.19 -8.19
N PHE A 473 4.08 -24.89 -7.94
CA PHE A 473 5.13 -24.03 -8.50
C PHE A 473 6.47 -24.22 -7.77
N TYR A 474 6.50 -23.99 -6.45
CA TYR A 474 7.75 -23.89 -5.68
C TYR A 474 8.43 -25.23 -5.42
N PHE A 475 7.69 -26.34 -5.32
CA PHE A 475 8.26 -27.69 -5.20
C PHE A 475 8.61 -28.37 -6.54
N SER A 476 8.54 -27.62 -7.64
CA SER A 476 9.05 -28.13 -8.91
C SER A 476 10.60 -28.26 -8.87
N PRO A 477 11.18 -29.33 -9.43
CA PRO A 477 12.63 -29.61 -9.31
C PRO A 477 13.52 -28.43 -9.73
N ARG A 478 13.13 -27.74 -10.81
CA ARG A 478 13.85 -26.59 -11.33
C ARG A 478 13.85 -25.38 -10.36
N VAL A 479 12.67 -25.04 -9.81
CA VAL A 479 12.56 -23.93 -8.85
C VAL A 479 13.29 -24.26 -7.57
N LEU A 480 13.16 -25.48 -7.05
CA LEU A 480 13.90 -25.96 -5.87
C LEU A 480 15.41 -25.86 -6.06
N TYR A 481 15.94 -26.40 -7.16
CA TYR A 481 17.37 -26.36 -7.46
C TYR A 481 17.90 -24.91 -7.43
N ARG A 482 17.19 -23.99 -8.07
CA ARG A 482 17.54 -22.58 -8.11
C ARG A 482 17.52 -21.94 -6.72
N ARG A 483 16.48 -22.23 -5.91
CA ARG A 483 16.35 -21.72 -4.55
C ARG A 483 17.49 -22.18 -3.63
N VAL A 484 17.92 -23.41 -3.76
CA VAL A 484 19.06 -23.92 -3.00
C VAL A 484 20.35 -23.18 -3.37
N ARG A 485 20.58 -22.92 -4.66
CA ARG A 485 21.78 -22.20 -5.12
C ARG A 485 21.86 -20.73 -4.68
N GLU A 486 20.72 -20.11 -4.40
CA GLU A 486 20.65 -18.71 -3.93
C GLU A 486 20.91 -18.56 -2.42
N VAL A 487 21.02 -19.65 -1.67
CA VAL A 487 21.28 -19.60 -0.22
C VAL A 487 22.72 -19.21 0.03
N LYS A 488 22.93 -18.00 0.53
CA LYS A 488 24.27 -17.46 0.85
C LYS A 488 24.56 -17.42 2.35
N SER A 489 23.58 -17.72 3.22
CA SER A 489 23.77 -17.71 4.69
C SER A 489 22.93 -18.75 5.39
N LEU A 490 23.39 -19.19 6.58
CA LEU A 490 22.63 -20.12 7.45
C LEU A 490 21.29 -19.54 7.87
N LYS A 491 21.21 -18.22 8.13
CA LYS A 491 19.97 -17.53 8.46
C LYS A 491 18.95 -17.62 7.32
N ALA A 492 19.39 -17.38 6.08
CA ALA A 492 18.53 -17.51 4.89
C ALA A 492 18.08 -18.98 4.68
N LEU A 493 18.96 -19.94 4.90
CA LEU A 493 18.62 -21.37 4.82
C LEU A 493 17.54 -21.73 5.84
N THR A 494 17.73 -21.37 7.11
CA THR A 494 16.77 -21.64 8.19
C THR A 494 15.39 -21.02 7.89
N GLN A 495 15.34 -19.78 7.46
CA GLN A 495 14.08 -19.11 7.12
C GLN A 495 13.36 -19.79 5.95
N ARG A 496 14.09 -20.13 4.88
CA ARG A 496 13.52 -20.82 3.71
C ARG A 496 13.05 -22.24 4.04
N THR A 497 13.79 -22.94 4.91
CA THR A 497 13.39 -24.28 5.39
C THR A 497 12.12 -24.19 6.25
N LYS A 498 12.04 -23.25 7.18
CA LYS A 498 10.83 -23.02 7.98
C LYS A 498 9.61 -22.73 7.08
N LEU A 499 9.78 -21.90 6.05
CA LEU A 499 8.72 -21.63 5.09
C LEU A 499 8.29 -22.91 4.35
N ALA A 500 9.24 -23.66 3.82
CA ALA A 500 8.96 -24.91 3.11
C ALA A 500 8.22 -25.92 4.00
N LEU A 501 8.64 -26.05 5.27
CA LEU A 501 7.98 -26.92 6.26
C LEU A 501 6.54 -26.48 6.54
N ARG A 502 6.30 -25.18 6.73
CA ARG A 502 4.92 -24.65 6.87
C ARG A 502 4.06 -24.96 5.63
N MET A 503 4.63 -24.79 4.44
CA MET A 503 3.92 -25.08 3.19
C MET A 503 3.52 -26.55 3.07
N ILE A 504 4.27 -27.52 3.65
CA ILE A 504 3.91 -28.94 3.65
C ILE A 504 3.08 -29.36 4.87
N GLY A 505 2.68 -28.41 5.73
CA GLY A 505 1.82 -28.68 6.89
C GLY A 505 2.58 -29.19 8.12
N LEU A 506 3.91 -29.20 8.09
CA LEU A 506 4.74 -29.47 9.25
C LEU A 506 4.94 -28.16 10.01
N GLY A 507 4.08 -27.91 11.02
CA GLY A 507 4.17 -26.74 11.88
C GLY A 507 5.51 -26.73 12.62
N VAL A 508 6.38 -25.79 12.26
CA VAL A 508 7.52 -25.41 13.10
C VAL A 508 7.07 -24.13 13.82
N GLY A 509 6.82 -24.25 15.12
CA GLY A 509 6.50 -23.13 16.00
C GLY A 509 7.55 -22.03 15.98
#